data_e43626783c5590ff030c4e8387eb951c
#
_entry.id   e43626783c5590ff030c4e8387eb951c
#
_cell.length_a   1.000
_cell.length_b   1.000
_cell.length_c   1.000
_cell.angle_alpha   90.00
_cell.angle_beta   90.00
_cell.angle_gamma   90.00
#
_symmetry.space_group_name_H-M   'P 1'
#
loop_
_entity.id
_entity.type
_entity.pdbx_description
1 polymer ?
#
loop_
_entity_poly.entity_id
_entity_poly.type
_entity_poly.pdbx_seq_one_letter_code
_entity_poly.pdbx_strand_id
1 'polypeptide(L)'
;MVTTTTYCSVGDISDFLRVPITSTTTPNKEMVRKIIARKEEELDRRIGHTWKTKTITREVHDLPLLYTFGWGTPLFLQHRNIQILDSSQGDKIEVWKGESDSWENVVDQNQWYHCEYERGTLHLRGYLFTILRKNRVRVTYRYGGENFAGDTEIPLDVVDAVIKMTAIEVMNTSFRMDEIPSGGSVSPSESKRFWQEDIDLCVSNRREVFVIP
;
A
#
# COMPACT_ATOMS: atom_id res chain seq x y z
N MET A 1 -11.72 10.80 12.47
CA MET A 1 -12.40 9.74 11.68
C MET A 1 -11.57 9.55 10.42
N VAL A 2 -10.83 8.47 10.31
CA VAL A 2 -10.09 8.16 9.08
C VAL A 2 -11.14 7.64 8.08
N THR A 3 -11.45 8.42 7.08
CA THR A 3 -12.25 7.97 5.94
C THR A 3 -11.41 6.93 5.20
N THR A 4 -11.72 5.67 5.42
CA THR A 4 -11.11 4.58 4.65
C THR A 4 -11.64 4.69 3.23
N THR A 5 -10.91 5.37 2.37
CA THR A 5 -11.21 5.44 0.95
C THR A 5 -11.08 4.03 0.40
N THR A 6 -12.17 3.46 -0.08
CA THR A 6 -12.17 2.17 -0.78
C THR A 6 -11.96 2.41 -2.27
N TYR A 7 -11.30 1.49 -2.98
CA TYR A 7 -11.10 1.62 -4.44
C TYR A 7 -12.42 1.48 -5.20
N CYS A 8 -13.32 0.64 -4.69
CA CYS A 8 -14.68 0.51 -5.24
C CYS A 8 -15.70 0.25 -4.13
N SER A 9 -16.96 0.41 -4.45
CA SER A 9 -18.10 0.15 -3.56
C SER A 9 -18.79 -1.18 -3.87
N VAL A 10 -19.67 -1.63 -2.95
CA VAL A 10 -20.53 -2.78 -3.23
C VAL A 10 -21.51 -2.50 -4.36
N GLY A 11 -21.88 -1.22 -4.56
CA GLY A 11 -22.71 -0.77 -5.68
C GLY A 11 -22.03 -1.06 -7.01
N ASP A 12 -20.75 -0.70 -7.14
CA ASP A 12 -19.98 -0.92 -8.37
C ASP A 12 -19.90 -2.40 -8.73
N ILE A 13 -19.77 -3.29 -7.73
CA ILE A 13 -19.78 -4.73 -7.94
C ILE A 13 -21.17 -5.22 -8.38
N SER A 14 -22.22 -4.71 -7.73
CA SER A 14 -23.60 -5.03 -8.08
C SER A 14 -23.91 -4.63 -9.51
N ASP A 15 -23.51 -3.43 -9.92
CA ASP A 15 -23.73 -2.90 -11.27
C ASP A 15 -22.91 -3.64 -12.32
N PHE A 16 -21.66 -3.97 -12.01
CA PHE A 16 -20.79 -4.74 -12.90
C PHE A 16 -21.34 -6.15 -13.14
N LEU A 17 -21.78 -6.84 -12.09
CA LEU A 17 -22.36 -8.19 -12.17
C LEU A 17 -23.83 -8.15 -12.63
N ARG A 18 -24.48 -6.99 -12.65
CA ARG A 18 -25.93 -6.81 -12.90
C ARG A 18 -26.81 -7.65 -11.97
N VAL A 19 -26.34 -7.84 -10.74
CA VAL A 19 -27.03 -8.64 -9.73
C VAL A 19 -27.17 -7.79 -8.45
N PRO A 20 -28.36 -7.64 -7.89
CA PRO A 20 -28.54 -6.88 -6.67
C PRO A 20 -27.87 -7.57 -5.49
N ILE A 21 -26.94 -6.88 -4.82
CA ILE A 21 -26.29 -7.33 -3.60
C ILE A 21 -26.89 -6.61 -2.41
N THR A 22 -27.66 -7.35 -1.62
CA THR A 22 -28.41 -6.83 -0.46
C THR A 22 -27.89 -7.45 0.84
N SER A 23 -28.50 -7.08 1.96
CA SER A 23 -28.23 -7.73 3.25
C SER A 23 -28.72 -9.19 3.32
N THR A 24 -29.64 -9.59 2.44
CA THR A 24 -30.29 -10.91 2.42
C THR A 24 -29.79 -11.83 1.31
N THR A 25 -28.96 -11.32 0.39
CA THR A 25 -28.34 -12.14 -0.68
C THR A 25 -27.17 -12.98 -0.16
N THR A 26 -26.78 -13.99 -0.93
CA THR A 26 -25.57 -14.78 -0.69
C THR A 26 -24.66 -14.68 -1.92
N PRO A 27 -23.48 -14.00 -1.83
CA PRO A 27 -22.97 -13.30 -0.64
C PRO A 27 -23.75 -12.04 -0.30
N ASN A 28 -23.82 -11.71 0.98
CA ASN A 28 -24.46 -10.48 1.43
C ASN A 28 -23.53 -9.27 1.33
N LYS A 29 -24.10 -8.07 1.48
CA LYS A 29 -23.37 -6.79 1.38
C LYS A 29 -22.12 -6.72 2.26
N GLU A 30 -22.18 -7.27 3.48
CA GLU A 30 -21.06 -7.26 4.42
C GLU A 30 -19.94 -8.22 4.00
N MET A 31 -20.29 -9.39 3.47
CA MET A 31 -19.31 -10.32 2.91
C MET A 31 -18.59 -9.71 1.71
N VAL A 32 -19.33 -9.04 0.81
CA VAL A 32 -18.74 -8.41 -0.36
C VAL A 32 -17.78 -7.27 0.03
N ARG A 33 -18.11 -6.46 1.06
CA ARG A 33 -17.18 -5.45 1.60
C ARG A 33 -15.88 -6.06 2.08
N LYS A 34 -15.93 -7.20 2.75
CA LYS A 34 -14.72 -7.92 3.21
C LYS A 34 -13.91 -8.46 2.03
N ILE A 35 -14.59 -8.93 0.98
CA ILE A 35 -13.93 -9.37 -0.25
C ILE A 35 -13.21 -8.19 -0.92
N ILE A 36 -13.91 -7.05 -1.09
CA ILE A 36 -13.32 -5.83 -1.64
C ILE A 36 -12.04 -5.47 -0.89
N ALA A 37 -12.11 -5.31 0.44
CA ALA A 37 -10.96 -4.92 1.24
C ALA A 37 -9.77 -5.87 1.06
N ARG A 38 -10.01 -7.18 0.99
CA ARG A 38 -8.97 -8.18 0.75
C ARG A 38 -8.38 -8.09 -0.66
N LYS A 39 -9.22 -7.81 -1.68
CA LYS A 39 -8.75 -7.69 -3.07
C LYS A 39 -7.98 -6.41 -3.32
N GLU A 40 -8.33 -5.32 -2.66
CA GLU A 40 -7.55 -4.09 -2.65
C GLU A 40 -6.14 -4.33 -2.07
N GLU A 41 -6.04 -5.01 -0.93
CA GLU A 41 -4.74 -5.34 -0.33
C GLU A 41 -3.93 -6.32 -1.18
N GLU A 42 -4.59 -7.26 -1.84
CA GLU A 42 -3.95 -8.20 -2.76
C GLU A 42 -3.37 -7.46 -3.97
N LEU A 43 -4.15 -6.54 -4.56
CA LEU A 43 -3.71 -5.73 -5.70
C LEU A 43 -2.55 -4.80 -5.33
N ASP A 44 -2.66 -4.07 -4.21
CA ASP A 44 -1.59 -3.22 -3.67
C ASP A 44 -0.27 -4.00 -3.55
N ARG A 45 -0.33 -5.21 -3.00
CA ARG A 45 0.86 -6.07 -2.83
C ARG A 45 1.43 -6.56 -4.18
N ARG A 46 0.58 -6.83 -5.18
CA ARG A 46 1.01 -7.27 -6.52
C ARG A 46 1.67 -6.14 -7.29
N ILE A 47 1.17 -4.92 -7.16
CA ILE A 47 1.70 -3.71 -7.80
C ILE A 47 2.93 -3.17 -7.03
N GLY A 48 2.97 -3.33 -5.71
CA GLY A 48 3.99 -2.75 -4.83
C GLY A 48 3.69 -1.31 -4.40
N HIS A 49 2.50 -0.81 -4.71
CA HIS A 49 2.04 0.54 -4.39
C HIS A 49 0.62 0.50 -3.82
N THR A 50 0.27 1.47 -2.97
CA THR A 50 -1.09 1.66 -2.46
C THR A 50 -1.53 3.10 -2.66
N TRP A 51 -2.76 3.29 -3.12
CA TRP A 51 -3.41 4.61 -3.22
C TRP A 51 -4.11 5.02 -1.92
N LYS A 52 -4.03 4.20 -0.88
CA LYS A 52 -4.52 4.51 0.45
C LYS A 52 -3.36 4.93 1.35
N THR A 53 -3.56 5.98 2.12
CA THR A 53 -2.59 6.30 3.17
C THR A 53 -2.59 5.21 4.23
N LYS A 54 -1.46 4.56 4.40
CA LYS A 54 -1.20 3.57 5.45
C LYS A 54 -0.08 4.06 6.37
N THR A 55 -0.10 3.63 7.62
CA THR A 55 0.92 4.00 8.61
C THR A 55 1.67 2.75 9.06
N ILE A 56 2.99 2.82 9.01
CA ILE A 56 3.89 1.85 9.65
C ILE A 56 4.32 2.42 10.99
N THR A 57 4.16 1.64 12.02
CA THR A 57 4.53 2.06 13.37
C THR A 57 5.78 1.32 13.83
N ARG A 58 6.82 2.09 14.16
CA ARG A 58 8.07 1.58 14.74
C ARG A 58 8.77 0.50 13.91
N GLU A 59 8.92 0.73 12.63
CA GLU A 59 9.82 -0.09 11.81
C GLU A 59 11.25 0.03 12.34
N VAL A 60 11.86 -1.10 12.66
CA VAL A 60 13.13 -1.14 13.40
C VAL A 60 14.28 -1.41 12.44
N HIS A 61 15.35 -0.61 12.56
CA HIS A 61 16.55 -0.73 11.76
C HIS A 61 17.81 -0.82 12.61
N ASP A 62 18.78 -1.54 12.07
CA ASP A 62 20.15 -1.56 12.58
C ASP A 62 20.90 -0.34 12.03
N LEU A 63 21.79 0.22 12.83
CA LEU A 63 22.73 1.22 12.35
C LEU A 63 24.04 0.51 11.96
N PRO A 64 24.43 0.55 10.69
CA PRO A 64 25.69 -0.03 10.26
C PRO A 64 26.88 0.82 10.72
N LEU A 65 28.03 0.15 10.89
CA LEU A 65 29.30 0.74 11.35
C LEU A 65 29.98 1.65 10.33
N LEU A 66 29.60 1.54 9.06
CA LEU A 66 30.35 2.18 7.99
C LEU A 66 30.04 3.66 7.88
N TYR A 67 31.02 4.44 8.23
CA TYR A 67 31.14 5.86 7.97
C TYR A 67 31.36 6.10 6.49
N THR A 68 30.39 6.62 5.80
CA THR A 68 30.63 7.28 4.53
C THR A 68 30.65 8.80 4.78
N PHE A 69 31.78 9.42 4.44
CA PHE A 69 31.91 10.86 4.49
C PHE A 69 30.82 11.53 3.63
N GLY A 70 29.98 12.34 4.25
CA GLY A 70 28.99 13.17 3.57
C GLY A 70 27.54 12.83 3.92
N TRP A 71 26.92 11.90 3.25
CA TRP A 71 25.56 11.41 3.50
C TRP A 71 25.64 10.13 4.28
N GLY A 72 24.98 10.06 5.43
CA GLY A 72 24.99 8.89 6.31
C GLY A 72 24.58 7.61 5.60
N THR A 73 24.76 6.47 6.26
CA THR A 73 24.38 5.18 5.72
C THR A 73 22.89 5.13 5.42
N PRO A 74 22.50 4.70 4.22
CA PRO A 74 21.09 4.60 3.85
C PRO A 74 20.40 3.50 4.66
N LEU A 75 19.24 3.83 5.20
CA LEU A 75 18.28 2.88 5.75
C LEU A 75 17.19 2.70 4.70
N PHE A 76 16.95 1.49 4.29
CA PHE A 76 15.89 1.16 3.34
C PHE A 76 14.63 0.84 4.13
N LEU A 77 13.62 1.67 4.02
CA LEU A 77 12.33 1.44 4.63
C LEU A 77 11.55 0.38 3.85
N GLN A 78 10.67 -0.32 4.54
CA GLN A 78 9.91 -1.44 3.97
C GLN A 78 9.01 -1.00 2.79
N HIS A 79 8.56 0.25 2.83
CA HIS A 79 7.67 0.81 1.81
C HIS A 79 8.33 1.99 1.09
N ARG A 80 7.88 2.20 -0.14
CA ARG A 80 8.18 3.36 -0.97
C ARG A 80 7.04 4.36 -0.96
N ASN A 81 7.21 5.47 -1.69
CA ASN A 81 6.20 6.52 -1.79
C ASN A 81 5.73 6.97 -0.41
N ILE A 82 6.71 7.29 0.42
CA ILE A 82 6.50 7.76 1.78
C ILE A 82 6.02 9.20 1.71
N GLN A 83 5.03 9.53 2.50
CA GLN A 83 4.57 10.91 2.63
C GLN A 83 5.63 11.75 3.36
N ILE A 84 5.62 13.06 3.12
CA ILE A 84 6.52 13.98 3.83
C ILE A 84 6.34 13.76 5.33
N LEU A 85 7.46 13.50 6.01
CA LEU A 85 7.48 13.23 7.43
C LEU A 85 7.08 14.48 8.21
N ASP A 86 6.06 14.34 9.05
CA ASP A 86 5.48 15.42 9.84
C ASP A 86 5.12 14.89 11.24
N SER A 87 5.75 15.44 12.26
CA SER A 87 5.50 15.06 13.66
C SER A 87 4.05 15.33 14.09
N SER A 88 3.41 16.34 13.51
CA SER A 88 2.01 16.67 13.80
C SER A 88 1.05 15.57 13.34
N GLN A 89 1.44 14.79 12.36
CA GLN A 89 0.72 13.62 11.84
C GLN A 89 1.11 12.31 12.53
N GLY A 90 2.01 12.38 13.50
CA GLY A 90 2.48 11.24 14.27
C GLY A 90 3.69 10.53 13.69
N ASP A 91 4.28 11.04 12.61
CA ASP A 91 5.50 10.50 12.03
C ASP A 91 6.69 10.72 12.99
N LYS A 92 7.60 9.74 13.06
CA LYS A 92 8.75 9.79 13.97
C LYS A 92 9.95 9.08 13.40
N ILE A 93 11.11 9.68 13.61
CA ILE A 93 12.42 9.03 13.45
C ILE A 93 13.05 9.01 14.84
N GLU A 94 12.97 7.87 15.51
CA GLU A 94 13.50 7.71 16.86
C GLU A 94 14.88 7.04 16.79
N VAL A 95 15.89 7.71 17.32
CA VAL A 95 17.26 7.20 17.40
C VAL A 95 17.63 6.94 18.86
N TRP A 96 18.20 5.77 19.15
CA TRP A 96 18.61 5.41 20.48
C TRP A 96 19.93 6.10 20.86
N LYS A 97 19.91 6.92 21.89
CA LYS A 97 21.10 7.54 22.49
C LYS A 97 21.62 6.66 23.63
N GLY A 98 22.72 5.97 23.40
CA GLY A 98 23.29 5.06 24.39
C GLY A 98 23.76 5.71 25.68
N GLU A 99 24.06 7.02 25.67
CA GLU A 99 24.53 7.75 26.84
C GLU A 99 23.41 8.10 27.83
N SER A 100 22.21 8.38 27.31
CA SER A 100 21.06 8.78 28.15
C SER A 100 20.03 7.66 28.33
N ASP A 101 20.27 6.48 27.79
CA ASP A 101 19.35 5.33 27.79
C ASP A 101 17.93 5.70 27.30
N SER A 102 17.86 6.57 26.31
CA SER A 102 16.62 7.16 25.81
C SER A 102 16.53 7.17 24.27
N TRP A 103 15.32 7.24 23.77
CA TRP A 103 15.02 7.45 22.36
C TRP A 103 14.82 8.94 22.10
N GLU A 104 15.52 9.47 21.11
CA GLU A 104 15.34 10.84 20.63
C GLU A 104 14.60 10.83 19.29
N ASN A 105 13.49 11.60 19.20
CA ASN A 105 12.81 11.83 17.94
C ASN A 105 13.47 12.99 17.21
N VAL A 106 13.89 12.77 15.97
CA VAL A 106 14.62 13.76 15.14
C VAL A 106 13.83 14.22 13.93
N VAL A 107 12.54 13.87 13.81
CA VAL A 107 11.73 14.19 12.64
C VAL A 107 11.60 15.70 12.39
N ASP A 108 11.56 16.50 13.45
CA ASP A 108 11.50 17.96 13.35
C ASP A 108 12.87 18.63 13.17
N GLN A 109 13.94 17.83 13.09
CA GLN A 109 15.31 18.27 12.98
C GLN A 109 15.88 17.93 11.60
N ASN A 110 15.38 18.60 10.56
CA ASN A 110 15.71 18.32 9.14
C ASN A 110 17.22 18.32 8.83
N GLN A 111 18.04 18.92 9.68
CA GLN A 111 19.51 18.91 9.54
C GLN A 111 20.12 17.52 9.82
N TRP A 112 19.42 16.63 10.51
CA TRP A 112 19.92 15.34 10.95
C TRP A 112 19.56 14.18 10.04
N TYR A 113 18.65 14.39 9.09
CA TYR A 113 18.28 13.36 8.13
C TYR A 113 18.00 13.94 6.74
N HIS A 114 18.02 13.07 5.75
CA HIS A 114 17.49 13.29 4.41
C HIS A 114 16.68 12.07 4.01
N CYS A 115 15.49 12.28 3.51
CA CYS A 115 14.60 11.21 3.06
C CYS A 115 14.39 11.33 1.54
N GLU A 116 14.69 10.24 0.84
CA GLU A 116 14.27 10.05 -0.55
C GLU A 116 12.88 9.40 -0.53
N TYR A 117 11.86 10.22 -0.45
CA TYR A 117 10.48 9.81 -0.20
C TYR A 117 9.95 8.79 -1.22
N GLU A 118 10.24 9.00 -2.51
CA GLU A 118 9.83 8.09 -3.59
C GLU A 118 10.45 6.70 -3.45
N ARG A 119 11.69 6.64 -3.00
CA ARG A 119 12.45 5.38 -2.87
C ARG A 119 12.30 4.71 -1.52
N GLY A 120 11.79 5.43 -0.53
CA GLY A 120 11.75 4.94 0.85
C GLY A 120 13.14 4.79 1.46
N THR A 121 14.07 5.67 1.10
CA THR A 121 15.43 5.65 1.61
C THR A 121 15.65 6.81 2.57
N LEU A 122 16.06 6.49 3.79
CA LEU A 122 16.33 7.46 4.85
C LEU A 122 17.83 7.49 5.14
N HIS A 123 18.44 8.67 5.02
CA HIS A 123 19.84 8.92 5.36
C HIS A 123 19.90 9.71 6.66
N LEU A 124 20.53 9.17 7.70
CA LEU A 124 20.77 9.87 8.95
C LEU A 124 22.12 10.58 8.92
N ARG A 125 22.13 11.86 9.25
CA ARG A 125 23.33 12.70 9.29
C ARG A 125 23.78 12.93 10.73
N GLY A 126 25.08 13.14 10.91
CA GLY A 126 25.64 13.74 12.14
C GLY A 126 25.59 12.89 13.38
N TYR A 127 24.94 11.74 13.39
CA TYR A 127 24.99 10.82 14.51
C TYR A 127 26.29 10.00 14.42
N LEU A 128 27.26 10.41 15.19
CA LEU A 128 28.50 9.67 15.41
C LEU A 128 28.21 8.45 16.28
N PHE A 129 27.90 7.32 15.63
CA PHE A 129 27.69 6.07 16.34
C PHE A 129 29.02 5.35 16.49
N THR A 130 29.59 5.42 17.66
CA THR A 130 30.85 4.77 17.99
C THR A 130 30.73 3.26 18.18
N ILE A 131 29.52 2.69 18.18
CA ILE A 131 29.31 1.27 18.47
C ILE A 131 28.20 0.70 17.58
N LEU A 132 28.50 -0.39 16.87
CA LEU A 132 27.54 -1.28 16.23
C LEU A 132 26.44 -1.66 17.22
N ARG A 133 25.21 -1.30 16.92
CA ARG A 133 24.10 -1.72 17.77
C ARG A 133 22.89 -2.07 16.91
N LYS A 134 22.37 -3.26 17.17
CA LYS A 134 21.11 -3.74 16.60
C LYS A 134 19.92 -2.92 17.12
N ASN A 135 18.92 -2.72 16.27
CA ASN A 135 17.63 -2.13 16.62
C ASN A 135 17.74 -0.72 17.24
N ARG A 136 18.54 0.17 16.66
CA ARG A 136 18.79 1.51 17.21
C ARG A 136 18.07 2.65 16.52
N VAL A 137 17.38 2.37 15.44
CA VAL A 137 16.50 3.33 14.76
C VAL A 137 15.11 2.74 14.69
N ARG A 138 14.11 3.54 14.99
CA ARG A 138 12.70 3.22 14.79
C ARG A 138 12.09 4.31 13.95
N VAL A 139 11.41 3.93 12.88
CA VAL A 139 10.76 4.87 11.99
C VAL A 139 9.26 4.60 12.00
N THR A 140 8.49 5.62 12.31
CA THR A 140 7.03 5.63 12.16
C THR A 140 6.73 6.59 11.03
N TYR A 141 6.08 6.13 10.00
CA TYR A 141 5.85 6.92 8.78
C TYR A 141 4.55 6.52 8.09
N ARG A 142 4.04 7.44 7.29
CA ARG A 142 2.91 7.21 6.40
C ARG A 142 3.43 6.96 4.99
N TYR A 143 2.77 6.07 4.27
CA TYR A 143 3.10 5.76 2.88
C TYR A 143 1.83 5.57 2.05
N GLY A 144 1.96 5.62 0.72
CA GLY A 144 0.84 5.58 -0.19
C GLY A 144 0.00 6.86 -0.15
N GLY A 145 -1.21 6.82 -0.70
CA GLY A 145 -2.05 7.99 -0.84
C GLY A 145 -1.56 8.93 -1.93
N GLU A 146 -1.58 10.22 -1.68
CA GLU A 146 -1.16 11.26 -2.63
C GLU A 146 0.25 11.01 -3.15
N ASN A 147 0.38 10.92 -4.45
CA ASN A 147 1.69 10.95 -5.09
C ASN A 147 2.30 12.35 -4.89
N PHE A 148 3.64 12.45 -5.02
CA PHE A 148 4.35 13.72 -5.07
C PHE A 148 3.79 14.72 -6.11
N ALA A 149 3.05 14.24 -7.10
CA ALA A 149 2.36 15.02 -8.10
C ALA A 149 1.02 15.60 -7.64
N GLY A 150 0.55 15.28 -6.42
CA GLY A 150 -0.75 15.74 -5.91
C GLY A 150 -1.96 15.01 -6.49
N ASP A 151 -1.74 13.91 -7.22
CA ASP A 151 -2.83 13.08 -7.73
C ASP A 151 -3.39 12.23 -6.59
N THR A 152 -4.54 12.66 -6.07
CA THR A 152 -5.31 11.94 -5.05
C THR A 152 -6.25 10.90 -5.63
N GLU A 153 -6.45 10.93 -6.95
CA GLU A 153 -7.40 10.06 -7.61
C GLU A 153 -6.82 8.66 -7.86
N ILE A 154 -7.60 7.66 -7.48
CA ILE A 154 -7.28 6.27 -7.80
C ILE A 154 -7.48 6.08 -9.29
N PRO A 155 -6.46 5.61 -10.03
CA PRO A 155 -6.59 5.40 -11.46
C PRO A 155 -7.73 4.42 -11.81
N LEU A 156 -8.47 4.72 -12.85
CA LEU A 156 -9.66 3.94 -13.24
C LEU A 156 -9.34 2.49 -13.57
N ASP A 157 -8.18 2.18 -14.13
CA ASP A 157 -7.73 0.81 -14.40
C ASP A 157 -7.46 0.01 -13.11
N VAL A 158 -7.03 0.68 -12.03
CA VAL A 158 -6.88 0.06 -10.70
C VAL A 158 -8.25 -0.22 -10.08
N VAL A 159 -9.17 0.73 -10.19
CA VAL A 159 -10.57 0.55 -9.74
C VAL A 159 -11.20 -0.63 -10.48
N ASP A 160 -11.08 -0.67 -11.81
CA ASP A 160 -11.62 -1.74 -12.65
C ASP A 160 -11.00 -3.10 -12.32
N ALA A 161 -9.69 -3.15 -12.08
CA ALA A 161 -9.01 -4.37 -11.64
C ALA A 161 -9.56 -4.91 -10.32
N VAL A 162 -9.81 -4.05 -9.31
CA VAL A 162 -10.41 -4.46 -8.03
C VAL A 162 -11.84 -4.95 -8.22
N ILE A 163 -12.63 -4.27 -9.06
CA ILE A 163 -13.99 -4.70 -9.40
C ILE A 163 -13.96 -6.11 -10.00
N LYS A 164 -13.12 -6.36 -10.99
CA LYS A 164 -12.98 -7.66 -11.65
C LYS A 164 -12.49 -8.75 -10.69
N MET A 165 -11.48 -8.46 -9.87
CA MET A 165 -10.99 -9.39 -8.84
C MET A 165 -12.09 -9.78 -7.85
N THR A 166 -12.87 -8.79 -7.41
CA THR A 166 -13.99 -9.00 -6.48
C THR A 166 -15.10 -9.78 -7.14
N ALA A 167 -15.46 -9.44 -8.38
CA ALA A 167 -16.49 -10.13 -9.15
C ALA A 167 -16.17 -11.62 -9.35
N ILE A 168 -14.92 -11.95 -9.70
CA ILE A 168 -14.45 -13.34 -9.81
C ILE A 168 -14.68 -14.11 -8.50
N GLU A 169 -14.34 -13.49 -7.36
CA GLU A 169 -14.48 -14.12 -6.05
C GLU A 169 -15.95 -14.28 -5.65
N VAL A 170 -16.76 -13.25 -5.87
CA VAL A 170 -18.22 -13.30 -5.62
C VAL A 170 -18.87 -14.42 -6.44
N MET A 171 -18.50 -14.56 -7.71
CA MET A 171 -19.01 -15.65 -8.55
C MET A 171 -18.56 -17.03 -8.07
N ASN A 172 -17.35 -17.17 -7.53
CA ASN A 172 -16.85 -18.42 -7.00
C ASN A 172 -17.51 -18.82 -5.67
N THR A 173 -17.97 -17.83 -4.89
CA THR A 173 -18.68 -18.07 -3.60
C THR A 173 -20.18 -18.27 -3.76
N SER A 174 -20.76 -17.87 -4.87
CA SER A 174 -22.18 -17.92 -5.15
C SER A 174 -22.49 -19.19 -5.95
N PHE A 175 -22.94 -20.25 -5.29
CA PHE A 175 -23.34 -21.52 -5.92
C PHE A 175 -24.48 -21.42 -6.96
N ARG A 176 -25.02 -20.21 -7.19
CA ARG A 176 -26.17 -19.97 -8.09
C ARG A 176 -25.85 -19.05 -9.27
N MET A 177 -24.62 -18.59 -9.45
CA MET A 177 -24.27 -17.75 -10.58
C MET A 177 -23.67 -18.55 -11.73
N ASP A 178 -24.33 -19.61 -12.15
CA ASP A 178 -24.04 -20.26 -13.43
C ASP A 178 -24.54 -19.44 -14.63
N GLU A 179 -25.36 -18.42 -14.38
CA GLU A 179 -25.88 -17.52 -15.38
C GLU A 179 -25.44 -16.08 -15.06
N ILE A 180 -24.35 -15.64 -15.67
CA ILE A 180 -24.11 -14.20 -15.82
C ILE A 180 -25.12 -13.72 -16.86
N PRO A 181 -25.91 -12.66 -16.62
CA PRO A 181 -26.70 -12.02 -17.65
C PRO A 181 -25.78 -11.25 -18.61
N SER A 182 -24.87 -11.95 -19.25
CA SER A 182 -24.17 -11.39 -20.40
C SER A 182 -25.07 -11.59 -21.60
N GLY A 183 -25.60 -10.51 -22.15
CA GLY A 183 -26.38 -10.57 -23.40
C GLY A 183 -25.54 -11.00 -24.62
N GLY A 184 -24.54 -11.85 -24.42
CA GLY A 184 -23.64 -12.40 -25.42
C GLY A 184 -23.26 -13.85 -25.11
N SER A 185 -22.83 -14.55 -26.10
CA SER A 185 -22.51 -16.00 -26.12
C SER A 185 -21.22 -16.40 -25.36
N VAL A 186 -20.76 -15.60 -24.40
CA VAL A 186 -19.51 -15.85 -23.65
C VAL A 186 -19.85 -16.61 -22.37
N SER A 187 -19.18 -17.74 -22.16
CA SER A 187 -19.39 -18.53 -20.94
C SER A 187 -18.82 -17.82 -19.69
N PRO A 188 -19.33 -18.09 -18.48
CA PRO A 188 -18.79 -17.54 -17.24
C PRO A 188 -17.29 -17.80 -17.05
N SER A 189 -16.80 -18.94 -17.51
CA SER A 189 -15.38 -19.30 -17.46
C SER A 189 -14.51 -18.46 -18.40
N GLU A 190 -15.00 -18.15 -19.59
CA GLU A 190 -14.32 -17.27 -20.53
C GLU A 190 -14.29 -15.82 -20.03
N SER A 191 -15.41 -15.33 -19.48
CA SER A 191 -15.45 -13.99 -18.88
C SER A 191 -14.43 -13.85 -17.75
N LYS A 192 -14.31 -14.83 -16.87
CA LYS A 192 -13.33 -14.85 -15.78
C LYS A 192 -11.89 -14.82 -16.33
N ARG A 193 -11.62 -15.56 -17.42
CA ARG A 193 -10.31 -15.55 -18.06
C ARG A 193 -9.95 -14.18 -18.61
N PHE A 194 -10.84 -13.52 -19.35
CA PHE A 194 -10.62 -12.17 -19.88
C PHE A 194 -10.41 -11.16 -18.73
N TRP A 195 -11.21 -11.24 -17.67
CA TRP A 195 -11.01 -10.36 -16.51
C TRP A 195 -9.66 -10.59 -15.83
N GLN A 196 -9.19 -11.85 -15.78
CA GLN A 196 -7.87 -12.15 -15.23
C GLN A 196 -6.75 -11.58 -16.11
N GLU A 197 -6.88 -11.67 -17.44
CA GLU A 197 -5.94 -11.06 -18.40
C GLU A 197 -5.86 -9.53 -18.21
N ASP A 198 -7.00 -8.86 -18.04
CA ASP A 198 -7.05 -7.41 -17.78
C ASP A 198 -6.40 -7.04 -16.44
N ILE A 199 -6.65 -7.83 -15.38
CA ILE A 199 -6.01 -7.64 -14.07
C ILE A 199 -4.49 -7.78 -14.19
N ASP A 200 -4.01 -8.80 -14.88
CA ASP A 200 -2.59 -9.05 -15.05
C ASP A 200 -1.93 -7.97 -15.89
N LEU A 201 -2.63 -7.43 -16.89
CA LEU A 201 -2.19 -6.28 -17.67
C LEU A 201 -2.08 -5.02 -16.79
N CYS A 202 -3.09 -4.71 -15.96
CA CYS A 202 -3.03 -3.59 -15.01
C CYS A 202 -1.82 -3.73 -14.08
N VAL A 203 -1.62 -4.93 -13.51
CA VAL A 203 -0.49 -5.19 -12.62
C VAL A 203 0.84 -5.03 -13.35
N SER A 204 0.97 -5.54 -14.58
CA SER A 204 2.22 -5.45 -15.36
C SER A 204 2.58 -4.02 -15.73
N ASN A 205 1.57 -3.21 -16.09
CA ASN A 205 1.76 -1.81 -16.48
C ASN A 205 2.11 -0.90 -15.29
N ARG A 206 1.68 -1.27 -14.07
CA ARG A 206 1.85 -0.45 -12.88
C ARG A 206 2.88 -1.00 -11.89
N ARG A 207 3.37 -2.21 -12.12
CA ARG A 207 4.37 -2.80 -11.26
C ARG A 207 5.66 -2.00 -11.35
N GLU A 208 6.05 -1.41 -10.23
CA GLU A 208 7.34 -0.74 -10.12
C GLU A 208 8.45 -1.79 -10.23
N VAL A 209 9.16 -1.79 -11.34
CA VAL A 209 10.32 -2.65 -11.54
C VAL A 209 11.47 -2.09 -10.70
N PHE A 210 11.89 -2.87 -9.71
CA PHE A 210 13.10 -2.55 -8.95
C PHE A 210 14.33 -2.74 -9.85
N VAL A 211 14.86 -1.66 -10.36
CA VAL A 211 16.25 -1.67 -10.82
C VAL A 211 17.09 -1.36 -9.58
N ILE A 212 17.66 -2.40 -8.98
CA ILE A 212 18.74 -2.24 -7.99
C ILE A 212 19.96 -1.81 -8.83
N PRO A 213 20.54 -0.62 -8.59
CA PRO A 213 21.74 -0.18 -9.27
C PRO A 213 22.95 -1.01 -8.87
#